data_ea79fa6e17685dfe2a86918d61b60103
#
_entry.id   ea79fa6e17685dfe2a86918d61b60103
#
_cell.length_a   1.000
_cell.length_b   1.000
_cell.length_c   1.000
_cell.angle_alpha   90.00
_cell.angle_beta   90.00
_cell.angle_gamma   90.00
#
_symmetry.space_group_name_H-M   'P 1'
#
loop_
_entity.id
_entity.type
_entity.pdbx_description
1 polymer ?
#
loop_
_entity_poly.entity_id
_entity_poly.type
_entity_poly.pdbx_seq_one_letter_code
_entity_poly.pdbx_strand_id
1 'polypeptide(L)'
;MMLFAGNFVVGWVVSFLGSLPPGVLNLTIIRVSLRQGLRAALEFALACTLIEFMYGYIAVWLTEQISQYAFFKFLTDGFTLLLLLILGLYYLRKQSRPPTPADRTATRAFGLGLGLSVINVAAFPFWLFYTVLLTQKGWVSLAGSPSVLVYVLGIALGTLTGLWFFVGVSQRLNTFLVAHLHRFDRLMGWLCVGLAIVQGLVLASNQ
;
A
#
# COMPACT_ATOMS: atom_id res chain seq x y z
N MET A 1 1.03 20.34 -18.29
CA MET A 1 2.26 19.58 -18.00
C MET A 1 2.56 19.52 -16.50
N MET A 2 2.54 20.63 -15.74
CA MET A 2 2.77 20.62 -14.28
C MET A 2 1.80 19.73 -13.48
N LEU A 3 0.53 19.69 -13.85
CA LEU A 3 -0.51 18.90 -13.15
C LEU A 3 -0.25 17.39 -13.25
N PHE A 4 0.16 16.91 -14.43
CA PHE A 4 0.50 15.50 -14.63
C PHE A 4 1.73 15.08 -13.84
N ALA A 5 2.78 15.92 -13.85
CA ALA A 5 3.98 15.65 -13.05
C ALA A 5 3.65 15.62 -11.54
N GLY A 6 2.77 16.51 -11.07
CA GLY A 6 2.29 16.53 -9.69
C GLY A 6 1.58 15.23 -9.31
N ASN A 7 0.61 14.79 -10.12
CA ASN A 7 -0.11 13.54 -9.89
C ASN A 7 0.83 12.33 -9.80
N PHE A 8 1.80 12.24 -10.73
CA PHE A 8 2.78 11.17 -10.73
C PHE A 8 3.62 11.17 -9.45
N VAL A 9 4.20 12.32 -9.09
CA VAL A 9 5.09 12.46 -7.95
C VAL A 9 4.33 12.14 -6.65
N VAL A 10 3.12 12.66 -6.49
CA VAL A 10 2.30 12.38 -5.31
C VAL A 10 1.96 10.91 -5.20
N GLY A 11 1.49 10.27 -6.29
CA GLY A 11 1.23 8.83 -6.33
C GLY A 11 2.48 8.01 -5.98
N TRP A 12 3.61 8.37 -6.57
CA TRP A 12 4.88 7.69 -6.34
C TRP A 12 5.37 7.83 -4.90
N VAL A 13 5.36 9.05 -4.33
CA VAL A 13 5.82 9.31 -2.95
C VAL A 13 4.96 8.58 -1.95
N VAL A 14 3.63 8.68 -2.07
CA VAL A 14 2.70 8.03 -1.13
C VAL A 14 2.84 6.51 -1.21
N SER A 15 2.97 5.94 -2.41
CA SER A 15 3.17 4.52 -2.60
C SER A 15 4.52 4.03 -2.07
N PHE A 16 5.59 4.76 -2.38
CA PHE A 16 6.92 4.44 -1.86
C PHE A 16 6.93 4.44 -0.33
N LEU A 17 6.45 5.51 0.30
CA LEU A 17 6.39 5.61 1.76
C LEU A 17 5.46 4.54 2.38
N GLY A 18 4.31 4.27 1.75
CA GLY A 18 3.39 3.22 2.15
C GLY A 18 3.97 1.80 2.03
N SER A 19 4.96 1.61 1.15
CA SER A 19 5.66 0.34 0.97
C SER A 19 6.83 0.13 1.94
N LEU A 20 7.30 1.17 2.64
CA LEU A 20 8.45 1.07 3.56
C LEU A 20 8.17 0.27 4.84
N PRO A 21 6.95 0.28 5.41
CA PRO A 21 6.67 -0.57 6.56
C PRO A 21 6.88 -2.05 6.21
N PRO A 22 7.69 -2.79 6.99
CA PRO A 22 8.01 -4.17 6.68
C PRO A 22 6.79 -5.07 6.84
N GLY A 23 6.21 -5.46 5.72
CA GLY A 23 5.09 -6.38 5.61
C GLY A 23 5.50 -7.73 5.02
N VAL A 24 4.50 -8.59 4.78
CA VAL A 24 4.71 -9.92 4.17
C VAL A 24 5.40 -9.81 2.82
N LEU A 25 5.03 -8.84 1.98
CA LEU A 25 5.62 -8.65 0.65
C LEU A 25 7.11 -8.29 0.75
N ASN A 26 7.45 -7.34 1.64
CA ASN A 26 8.82 -6.88 1.81
C ASN A 26 9.75 -7.98 2.36
N LEU A 27 9.26 -8.76 3.33
CA LEU A 27 10.02 -9.89 3.85
C LEU A 27 10.14 -11.02 2.83
N THR A 28 9.13 -11.22 1.99
CA THR A 28 9.16 -12.24 0.95
C THR A 28 10.11 -11.87 -0.16
N ILE A 29 10.12 -10.61 -0.63
CA ILE A 29 11.04 -10.19 -1.69
C ILE A 29 12.51 -10.29 -1.24
N ILE A 30 12.81 -9.95 0.03
CA ILE A 30 14.14 -10.16 0.61
C ILE A 30 14.55 -11.64 0.48
N ARG A 31 13.67 -12.57 0.85
CA ARG A 31 13.93 -14.01 0.78
C ARG A 31 14.08 -14.50 -0.65
N VAL A 32 13.21 -14.06 -1.55
CA VAL A 32 13.28 -14.39 -2.98
C VAL A 32 14.61 -13.89 -3.54
N SER A 33 15.00 -12.63 -3.24
CA SER A 33 16.28 -12.08 -3.67
C SER A 33 17.49 -12.89 -3.18
N LEU A 34 17.50 -13.27 -1.90
CA LEU A 34 18.60 -13.99 -1.29
C LEU A 34 18.68 -15.47 -1.74
N ARG A 35 17.54 -16.12 -2.03
CA ARG A 35 17.50 -17.55 -2.35
C ARG A 35 17.45 -17.86 -3.83
N GLN A 36 16.78 -17.03 -4.62
CA GLN A 36 16.50 -17.25 -6.04
C GLN A 36 17.18 -16.22 -6.94
N GLY A 37 17.78 -15.17 -6.35
CA GLY A 37 18.51 -14.13 -7.07
C GLY A 37 17.65 -12.95 -7.52
N LEU A 38 18.34 -11.96 -8.11
CA LEU A 38 17.73 -10.67 -8.47
C LEU A 38 16.62 -10.79 -9.53
N ARG A 39 16.75 -11.72 -10.49
CA ARG A 39 15.74 -11.91 -11.53
C ARG A 39 14.41 -12.35 -10.93
N ALA A 40 14.43 -13.33 -10.03
CA ALA A 40 13.22 -13.79 -9.34
C ALA A 40 12.62 -12.68 -8.45
N ALA A 41 13.48 -11.87 -7.79
CA ALA A 41 13.01 -10.72 -7.03
C ALA A 41 12.31 -9.69 -7.91
N LEU A 42 12.83 -9.44 -9.12
CA LEU A 42 12.19 -8.54 -10.09
C LEU A 42 10.83 -9.09 -10.55
N GLU A 43 10.76 -10.38 -10.89
CA GLU A 43 9.50 -11.04 -11.27
C GLU A 43 8.46 -10.92 -10.15
N PHE A 44 8.85 -11.13 -8.90
CA PHE A 44 8.01 -10.95 -7.73
C PHE A 44 7.54 -9.49 -7.60
N ALA A 45 8.46 -8.52 -7.69
CA ALA A 45 8.15 -7.10 -7.57
C ALA A 45 7.18 -6.64 -8.67
N LEU A 46 7.39 -7.07 -9.93
CA LEU A 46 6.50 -6.74 -11.04
C LEU A 46 5.09 -7.30 -10.84
N ALA A 47 4.97 -8.52 -10.30
CA ALA A 47 3.67 -9.10 -9.97
C ALA A 47 2.93 -8.30 -8.89
N CYS A 48 3.65 -7.90 -7.83
CA CYS A 48 3.09 -7.03 -6.79
C CYS A 48 2.66 -5.67 -7.35
N THR A 49 3.51 -5.07 -8.17
CA THR A 49 3.25 -3.77 -8.84
C THR A 49 2.00 -3.82 -9.70
N LEU A 50 1.77 -4.92 -10.41
CA LEU A 50 0.58 -5.11 -11.24
C LEU A 50 -0.72 -5.09 -10.39
N ILE A 51 -0.72 -5.77 -9.27
CA ILE A 51 -1.89 -5.79 -8.36
C ILE A 51 -2.09 -4.42 -7.71
N GLU A 52 -1.02 -3.75 -7.30
CA GLU A 52 -1.12 -2.39 -6.76
C GLU A 52 -1.64 -1.38 -7.78
N PHE A 53 -1.23 -1.51 -9.05
CA PHE A 53 -1.81 -0.74 -10.15
C PHE A 53 -3.32 -0.96 -10.25
N MET A 54 -3.77 -2.21 -10.20
CA MET A 54 -5.21 -2.54 -10.25
C MET A 54 -5.96 -1.96 -9.05
N TYR A 55 -5.43 -2.11 -7.84
CA TYR A 55 -6.04 -1.55 -6.64
C TYR A 55 -6.12 -0.03 -6.69
N GLY A 56 -5.04 0.63 -7.11
CA GLY A 56 -5.01 2.08 -7.31
C GLY A 56 -6.05 2.53 -8.35
N TYR A 57 -6.15 1.84 -9.46
CA TYR A 57 -7.12 2.17 -10.51
C TYR A 57 -8.57 2.00 -10.04
N ILE A 58 -8.88 0.88 -9.36
CA ILE A 58 -10.22 0.64 -8.80
C ILE A 58 -10.54 1.67 -7.70
N ALA A 59 -9.56 2.03 -6.87
CA ALA A 59 -9.75 3.05 -5.83
C ALA A 59 -10.06 4.43 -6.44
N VAL A 60 -9.37 4.81 -7.53
CA VAL A 60 -9.64 6.06 -8.26
C VAL A 60 -11.03 6.02 -8.87
N TRP A 61 -11.37 4.95 -9.60
CA TRP A 61 -12.68 4.78 -10.22
C TRP A 61 -13.81 4.87 -9.19
N LEU A 62 -13.65 4.21 -8.05
CA LEU A 62 -14.62 4.27 -6.97
C LEU A 62 -14.72 5.67 -6.36
N THR A 63 -13.60 6.37 -6.19
CA THR A 63 -13.56 7.76 -5.70
C THR A 63 -14.35 8.69 -6.63
N GLU A 64 -14.19 8.55 -7.95
CA GLU A 64 -14.93 9.34 -8.94
C GLU A 64 -16.44 9.09 -8.85
N GLN A 65 -16.87 7.84 -8.69
CA GLN A 65 -18.29 7.49 -8.54
C GLN A 65 -18.89 8.01 -7.22
N ILE A 66 -18.12 7.93 -6.14
CA ILE A 66 -18.56 8.29 -4.79
C ILE A 66 -18.62 9.82 -4.61
N SER A 67 -17.71 10.57 -5.23
CA SER A 67 -17.61 12.02 -5.05
C SER A 67 -18.84 12.79 -5.54
N GLN A 68 -19.69 12.18 -6.36
CA GLN A 68 -20.90 12.79 -6.90
C GLN A 68 -22.10 12.79 -5.93
N TYR A 69 -22.06 11.99 -4.87
CA TYR A 69 -23.15 11.82 -3.93
C TYR A 69 -22.74 12.20 -2.50
N ALA A 70 -23.36 13.24 -1.94
CA ALA A 70 -23.09 13.68 -0.56
C ALA A 70 -23.30 12.57 0.49
N PHE A 71 -24.29 11.71 0.27
CA PHE A 71 -24.54 10.53 1.11
C PHE A 71 -23.38 9.54 1.10
N PHE A 72 -22.75 9.32 -0.07
CA PHE A 72 -21.60 8.42 -0.18
C PHE A 72 -20.35 9.02 0.45
N LYS A 73 -20.20 10.34 0.49
CA LYS A 73 -19.09 10.98 1.22
C LYS A 73 -19.14 10.60 2.70
N PHE A 74 -20.31 10.71 3.33
CA PHE A 74 -20.52 10.31 4.72
C PHE A 74 -20.22 8.81 4.94
N LEU A 75 -20.73 7.94 4.03
CA LEU A 75 -20.47 6.50 4.06
C LEU A 75 -18.98 6.17 3.89
N THR A 76 -18.29 6.85 2.97
CA THR A 76 -16.85 6.63 2.70
C THR A 76 -16.00 7.05 3.88
N ASP A 77 -16.33 8.18 4.48
CA ASP A 77 -15.65 8.72 5.64
C ASP A 77 -15.82 7.79 6.87
N GLY A 78 -17.05 7.32 7.11
CA GLY A 78 -17.35 6.35 8.16
C GLY A 78 -16.72 4.98 7.92
N PHE A 79 -16.78 4.48 6.67
CA PHE A 79 -16.16 3.24 6.27
C PHE A 79 -14.64 3.29 6.39
N THR A 80 -14.02 4.40 5.98
CA THR A 80 -12.57 4.62 6.11
C THR A 80 -12.15 4.62 7.56
N LEU A 81 -12.89 5.31 8.43
CA LEU A 81 -12.64 5.34 9.87
C LEU A 81 -12.73 3.92 10.46
N LEU A 82 -13.80 3.19 10.16
CA LEU A 82 -14.00 1.82 10.64
C LEU A 82 -12.87 0.90 10.17
N LEU A 83 -12.47 1.02 8.92
CA LEU A 83 -11.41 0.23 8.33
C LEU A 83 -10.04 0.52 8.94
N LEU A 84 -9.69 1.79 9.14
CA LEU A 84 -8.47 2.18 9.83
C LEU A 84 -8.42 1.66 11.26
N LEU A 85 -9.57 1.67 11.98
CA LEU A 85 -9.68 1.08 13.31
C LEU A 85 -9.50 -0.45 13.27
N ILE A 86 -10.15 -1.15 12.35
CA ILE A 86 -10.02 -2.61 12.20
C ILE A 86 -8.58 -2.98 11.87
N LEU A 87 -7.95 -2.29 10.90
CA LEU A 87 -6.55 -2.52 10.55
C LEU A 87 -5.60 -2.18 11.69
N GLY A 88 -5.83 -1.06 12.36
CA GLY A 88 -5.04 -0.66 13.53
C GLY A 88 -5.10 -1.73 14.63
N LEU A 89 -6.28 -2.18 15.01
CA LEU A 89 -6.47 -3.25 16.00
C LEU A 89 -5.89 -4.58 15.53
N TYR A 90 -6.04 -4.91 14.24
CA TYR A 90 -5.43 -6.10 13.66
C TYR A 90 -3.90 -6.09 13.80
N TYR A 91 -3.24 -5.00 13.40
CA TYR A 91 -1.79 -4.87 13.51
C TYR A 91 -1.30 -4.83 14.97
N LEU A 92 -2.05 -4.21 15.89
CA LEU A 92 -1.72 -4.20 17.32
C LEU A 92 -1.83 -5.58 17.96
N ARG A 93 -2.77 -6.42 17.50
CA ARG A 93 -2.97 -7.79 18.01
C ARG A 93 -2.16 -8.85 17.29
N LYS A 94 -1.67 -8.53 16.08
CA LYS A 94 -0.90 -9.45 15.27
C LYS A 94 0.42 -9.80 15.95
N GLN A 95 0.60 -11.07 16.21
CA GLN A 95 1.90 -11.65 16.61
C GLN A 95 2.58 -12.13 15.33
N SER A 96 3.36 -11.27 14.68
CA SER A 96 4.13 -11.68 13.51
C SER A 96 5.16 -12.72 13.90
N ARG A 97 4.95 -13.94 13.45
CA ARG A 97 5.97 -14.98 13.45
C ARG A 97 6.84 -14.80 12.19
N PRO A 98 8.15 -15.04 12.29
CA PRO A 98 8.97 -15.11 11.09
C PRO A 98 8.30 -16.10 10.13
N PRO A 99 8.09 -15.73 8.85
CA PRO A 99 7.49 -16.66 7.91
C PRO A 99 8.31 -17.95 7.87
N THR A 100 7.66 -19.09 8.04
CA THR A 100 8.27 -20.43 7.89
C THR A 100 9.04 -20.50 6.57
N PRO A 101 10.18 -21.23 6.50
CA PRO A 101 10.87 -21.46 5.25
C PRO A 101 9.87 -22.09 4.29
N ALA A 102 9.44 -21.33 3.27
CA ALA A 102 8.67 -21.92 2.19
C ALA A 102 9.52 -23.03 1.58
N ASP A 103 8.94 -24.23 1.49
CA ASP A 103 9.57 -25.39 0.87
C ASP A 103 10.18 -25.00 -0.49
N ARG A 104 11.28 -25.69 -0.83
CA ARG A 104 12.09 -25.50 -2.05
C ARG A 104 11.36 -25.84 -3.36
N THR A 105 10.05 -25.97 -3.36
CA THR A 105 9.27 -26.07 -4.59
C THR A 105 9.40 -24.73 -5.31
N ALA A 106 9.92 -24.79 -6.52
CA ALA A 106 10.13 -23.67 -7.43
C ALA A 106 8.79 -23.03 -7.83
N THR A 107 8.11 -22.44 -6.86
CA THR A 107 6.98 -21.57 -7.12
C THR A 107 7.54 -20.40 -7.91
N ARG A 108 7.09 -20.21 -9.13
CA ARG A 108 7.51 -19.08 -9.96
C ARG A 108 7.32 -17.81 -9.13
N ALA A 109 8.38 -17.06 -8.94
CA ALA A 109 8.39 -15.87 -8.07
C ALA A 109 7.27 -14.89 -8.44
N PHE A 110 6.95 -14.78 -9.73
CA PHE A 110 5.82 -14.00 -10.23
C PHE A 110 4.48 -14.47 -9.66
N GLY A 111 4.18 -15.77 -9.70
CA GLY A 111 2.93 -16.32 -9.15
C GLY A 111 2.81 -16.13 -7.63
N LEU A 112 3.93 -16.24 -6.92
CA LEU A 112 3.98 -15.94 -5.48
C LEU A 112 3.68 -14.46 -5.20
N GLY A 113 4.25 -13.55 -5.99
CA GLY A 113 4.00 -12.11 -5.90
C GLY A 113 2.53 -11.78 -6.15
N LEU A 114 1.93 -12.33 -7.22
CA LEU A 114 0.50 -12.16 -7.50
C LEU A 114 -0.37 -12.64 -6.34
N GLY A 115 -0.16 -13.89 -5.88
CA GLY A 115 -0.98 -14.47 -4.82
C GLY A 115 -0.92 -13.69 -3.52
N LEU A 116 0.28 -13.32 -3.07
CA LEU A 116 0.45 -12.54 -1.84
C LEU A 116 -0.11 -11.12 -1.96
N SER A 117 0.00 -10.48 -3.12
CA SER A 117 -0.54 -9.13 -3.32
C SER A 117 -2.07 -9.13 -3.38
N VAL A 118 -2.68 -10.12 -4.02
CA VAL A 118 -4.15 -10.27 -4.02
C VAL A 118 -4.69 -10.50 -2.62
N ILE A 119 -3.99 -11.29 -1.79
CA ILE A 119 -4.40 -11.52 -0.39
C ILE A 119 -4.12 -10.30 0.48
N ASN A 120 -3.24 -9.39 0.07
CA ASN A 120 -2.98 -8.12 0.76
C ASN A 120 -4.12 -7.12 0.58
N VAL A 121 -5.32 -7.53 0.98
CA VAL A 121 -6.57 -6.74 0.83
C VAL A 121 -6.47 -5.37 1.50
N ALA A 122 -5.56 -5.19 2.47
CA ALA A 122 -5.33 -3.91 3.14
C ALA A 122 -4.83 -2.79 2.22
N ALA A 123 -4.23 -3.14 1.08
CA ALA A 123 -3.76 -2.16 0.09
C ALA A 123 -4.92 -1.40 -0.57
N PHE A 124 -6.04 -2.07 -0.84
CA PHE A 124 -7.19 -1.43 -1.49
C PHE A 124 -7.79 -0.26 -0.67
N PRO A 125 -8.17 -0.46 0.61
CA PRO A 125 -8.67 0.63 1.44
C PRO A 125 -7.64 1.72 1.73
N PHE A 126 -6.36 1.38 1.80
CA PHE A 126 -5.28 2.36 1.86
C PHE A 126 -5.35 3.31 0.64
N TRP A 127 -5.46 2.75 -0.57
CA TRP A 127 -5.54 3.55 -1.79
C TRP A 127 -6.84 4.35 -1.88
N LEU A 128 -7.97 3.78 -1.49
CA LEU A 128 -9.24 4.49 -1.44
C LEU A 128 -9.14 5.71 -0.52
N PHE A 129 -8.63 5.54 0.70
CA PHE A 129 -8.44 6.63 1.65
C PHE A 129 -7.52 7.72 1.12
N TYR A 130 -6.31 7.36 0.66
CA TYR A 130 -5.36 8.36 0.19
C TYR A 130 -5.83 9.07 -1.07
N THR A 131 -6.48 8.38 -2.00
CA THR A 131 -7.02 8.98 -3.22
C THR A 131 -8.07 10.03 -2.88
N VAL A 132 -9.02 9.70 -2.01
CA VAL A 132 -10.04 10.66 -1.53
C VAL A 132 -9.38 11.85 -0.85
N LEU A 133 -8.49 11.61 0.11
CA LEU A 133 -7.81 12.65 0.88
C LEU A 133 -7.02 13.60 -0.03
N LEU A 134 -6.21 13.07 -0.94
CA LEU A 134 -5.34 13.84 -1.83
C LEU A 134 -6.15 14.66 -2.84
N THR A 135 -7.26 14.10 -3.32
CA THR A 135 -8.18 14.81 -4.22
C THR A 135 -8.91 15.94 -3.49
N GLN A 136 -9.38 15.71 -2.26
CA GLN A 136 -10.03 16.74 -1.45
C GLN A 136 -9.09 17.89 -1.10
N LYS A 137 -7.80 17.60 -0.87
CA LYS A 137 -6.77 18.63 -0.61
C LYS A 137 -6.28 19.32 -1.89
N GLY A 138 -6.75 18.93 -3.06
CA GLY A 138 -6.31 19.48 -4.35
C GLY A 138 -4.87 19.10 -4.75
N TRP A 139 -4.27 18.11 -4.09
CA TRP A 139 -2.91 17.65 -4.41
C TRP A 139 -2.89 16.71 -5.61
N VAL A 140 -4.00 16.04 -5.88
CA VAL A 140 -4.22 15.17 -7.03
C VAL A 140 -5.48 15.64 -7.76
N SER A 141 -5.39 15.76 -9.07
CA SER A 141 -6.54 16.03 -9.93
C SER A 141 -6.84 14.80 -10.78
N LEU A 142 -8.05 14.29 -10.63
CA LEU A 142 -8.53 13.14 -11.39
C LEU A 142 -9.29 13.56 -12.66
N ALA A 143 -9.11 14.82 -13.12
CA ALA A 143 -9.79 15.35 -14.30
C ALA A 143 -9.26 14.66 -15.58
N GLY A 144 -10.06 13.69 -16.06
CA GLY A 144 -9.82 12.98 -17.32
C GLY A 144 -8.85 11.78 -17.19
N SER A 145 -9.05 10.81 -18.09
CA SER A 145 -8.31 9.55 -18.12
C SER A 145 -6.79 9.66 -18.09
N PRO A 146 -6.14 10.64 -18.77
CA PRO A 146 -4.69 10.75 -18.69
C PRO A 146 -4.17 11.12 -17.29
N SER A 147 -4.90 11.97 -16.55
CA SER A 147 -4.54 12.35 -15.17
C SER A 147 -4.61 11.17 -14.21
N VAL A 148 -5.65 10.38 -14.34
CA VAL A 148 -5.85 9.14 -13.58
C VAL A 148 -4.73 8.16 -13.87
N LEU A 149 -4.44 7.89 -15.15
CA LEU A 149 -3.41 6.94 -15.54
C LEU A 149 -2.04 7.34 -14.99
N VAL A 150 -1.68 8.61 -15.07
CA VAL A 150 -0.40 9.12 -14.56
C VAL A 150 -0.29 8.98 -13.05
N TYR A 151 -1.37 9.23 -12.31
CA TYR A 151 -1.41 9.02 -10.86
C TYR A 151 -1.22 7.55 -10.49
N VAL A 152 -1.96 6.65 -11.15
CA VAL A 152 -1.90 5.20 -10.90
C VAL A 152 -0.55 4.60 -11.33
N LEU A 153 0.06 5.12 -12.40
CA LEU A 153 1.44 4.76 -12.76
C LEU A 153 2.44 5.22 -11.68
N GLY A 154 2.23 6.40 -11.09
CA GLY A 154 2.99 6.83 -9.92
C GLY A 154 2.88 5.83 -8.77
N ILE A 155 1.67 5.40 -8.43
CA ILE A 155 1.40 4.36 -7.42
C ILE A 155 2.20 3.09 -7.72
N ALA A 156 2.07 2.55 -8.93
CA ALA A 156 2.73 1.32 -9.33
C ALA A 156 4.26 1.42 -9.23
N LEU A 157 4.84 2.50 -9.75
CA LEU A 157 6.29 2.71 -9.68
C LEU A 157 6.78 3.00 -8.27
N GLY A 158 5.96 3.62 -7.41
CA GLY A 158 6.26 3.80 -5.99
C GLY A 158 6.38 2.45 -5.27
N THR A 159 5.44 1.52 -5.49
CA THR A 159 5.51 0.16 -4.96
C THR A 159 6.73 -0.59 -5.51
N LEU A 160 7.00 -0.50 -6.81
CA LEU A 160 8.16 -1.15 -7.43
C LEU A 160 9.47 -0.67 -6.79
N THR A 161 9.65 0.64 -6.68
CA THR A 161 10.85 1.23 -6.07
C THR A 161 10.96 0.92 -4.58
N GLY A 162 9.85 0.89 -3.84
CA GLY A 162 9.80 0.49 -2.44
C GLY A 162 10.23 -0.96 -2.23
N LEU A 163 9.69 -1.90 -3.02
CA LEU A 163 10.11 -3.30 -2.98
C LEU A 163 11.58 -3.46 -3.40
N TRP A 164 12.02 -2.73 -4.43
CA TRP A 164 13.41 -2.78 -4.88
C TRP A 164 14.39 -2.22 -3.86
N PHE A 165 13.99 -1.22 -3.08
CA PHE A 165 14.76 -0.74 -1.93
C PHE A 165 15.06 -1.88 -0.95
N PHE A 166 14.07 -2.75 -0.65
CA PHE A 166 14.29 -3.91 0.22
C PHE A 166 15.23 -4.95 -0.41
N VAL A 167 15.25 -5.10 -1.72
CA VAL A 167 16.25 -5.95 -2.41
C VAL A 167 17.66 -5.40 -2.21
N GLY A 168 17.85 -4.08 -2.39
CA GLY A 168 19.15 -3.43 -2.25
C GLY A 168 19.74 -3.53 -0.84
N VAL A 169 18.88 -3.50 0.18
CA VAL A 169 19.31 -3.57 1.59
C VAL A 169 19.10 -4.96 2.22
N SER A 170 18.73 -5.95 1.42
CA SER A 170 18.29 -7.28 1.87
C SER A 170 19.24 -7.99 2.82
N GLN A 171 20.55 -7.93 2.56
CA GLN A 171 21.54 -8.64 3.37
C GLN A 171 21.67 -8.07 4.78
N ARG A 172 21.54 -6.74 4.94
CA ARG A 172 21.65 -6.06 6.22
C ARG A 172 20.31 -5.97 6.96
N LEU A 173 19.24 -5.78 6.21
CA LEU A 173 17.92 -5.52 6.75
C LEU A 173 17.19 -6.78 7.21
N ASN A 174 17.47 -7.94 6.60
CA ASN A 174 16.75 -9.18 6.93
C ASN A 174 16.86 -9.54 8.42
N THR A 175 18.07 -9.52 8.98
CA THR A 175 18.30 -9.85 10.41
C THR A 175 17.62 -8.83 11.32
N PHE A 176 17.72 -7.54 11.00
CA PHE A 176 17.12 -6.46 11.76
C PHE A 176 15.59 -6.52 11.71
N LEU A 177 15.01 -6.71 10.52
CA LEU A 177 13.55 -6.77 10.33
C LEU A 177 12.94 -7.99 11.04
N VAL A 178 13.56 -9.16 10.90
CA VAL A 178 13.10 -10.38 11.57
C VAL A 178 13.13 -10.22 13.10
N ALA A 179 14.17 -9.58 13.63
CA ALA A 179 14.30 -9.32 15.07
C ALA A 179 13.26 -8.30 15.60
N HIS A 180 12.77 -7.40 14.75
CA HIS A 180 11.92 -6.27 15.17
C HIS A 180 10.50 -6.30 14.57
N LEU A 181 10.09 -7.38 13.92
CA LEU A 181 8.76 -7.51 13.27
C LEU A 181 7.61 -7.03 14.15
N HIS A 182 7.61 -7.44 15.41
CA HIS A 182 6.55 -7.07 16.35
C HIS A 182 6.51 -5.55 16.65
N ARG A 183 7.67 -4.89 16.67
CA ARG A 183 7.72 -3.42 16.84
C ARG A 183 7.15 -2.70 15.63
N PHE A 184 7.43 -3.22 14.44
CA PHE A 184 6.89 -2.67 13.19
C PHE A 184 5.37 -2.88 13.08
N ASP A 185 4.86 -4.05 13.44
CA ASP A 185 3.41 -4.28 13.47
C ASP A 185 2.72 -3.32 14.46
N ARG A 186 3.30 -3.12 15.66
CA ARG A 186 2.78 -2.14 16.62
C ARG A 186 2.82 -0.72 16.08
N LEU A 187 3.92 -0.31 15.44
CA LEU A 187 4.02 1.01 14.84
C LEU A 187 2.93 1.23 13.79
N MET A 188 2.71 0.23 12.91
CA MET A 188 1.64 0.27 11.92
C MET A 188 0.26 0.32 12.56
N GLY A 189 0.04 -0.46 13.61
CA GLY A 189 -1.20 -0.43 14.37
C GLY A 189 -1.48 0.96 14.95
N TRP A 190 -0.50 1.57 15.60
CA TRP A 190 -0.62 2.93 16.15
C TRP A 190 -0.79 4.00 15.10
N LEU A 191 -0.12 3.87 13.93
CA LEU A 191 -0.33 4.77 12.78
C LEU A 191 -1.76 4.71 12.26
N CYS A 192 -2.31 3.51 12.06
CA CYS A 192 -3.70 3.34 11.62
C CYS A 192 -4.69 3.91 12.65
N VAL A 193 -4.48 3.67 13.94
CA VAL A 193 -5.33 4.22 15.01
C VAL A 193 -5.21 5.75 15.05
N GLY A 194 -4.01 6.29 14.95
CA GLY A 194 -3.79 7.74 14.92
C GLY A 194 -4.50 8.39 13.72
N LEU A 195 -4.41 7.80 12.53
CA LEU A 195 -5.14 8.25 11.34
C LEU A 195 -6.66 8.14 11.53
N ALA A 196 -7.15 7.09 12.17
CA ALA A 196 -8.56 6.94 12.49
C ALA A 196 -9.06 8.04 13.44
N ILE A 197 -8.27 8.40 14.45
CA ILE A 197 -8.59 9.51 15.37
C ILE A 197 -8.65 10.84 14.62
N VAL A 198 -7.65 11.14 13.78
CA VAL A 198 -7.63 12.35 12.96
C VAL A 198 -8.85 12.41 12.04
N GLN A 199 -9.18 11.31 11.38
CA GLN A 199 -10.37 11.21 10.52
C GLN A 199 -11.67 11.42 11.32
N GLY A 200 -11.77 10.84 12.52
CA GLY A 200 -12.92 11.04 13.41
C GLY A 200 -13.08 12.50 13.86
N LEU A 201 -12.00 13.18 14.19
CA LEU A 201 -12.01 14.60 14.54
C LEU A 201 -12.43 15.48 13.35
N VAL A 202 -11.96 15.19 12.14
CA VAL A 202 -12.37 15.90 10.91
C VAL A 202 -13.84 15.70 10.63
N LEU A 203 -14.37 14.48 10.84
CA LEU A 203 -15.81 14.20 10.68
C LEU A 203 -16.64 14.97 11.70
N ALA A 204 -16.22 15.03 12.96
CA ALA A 204 -16.90 15.75 14.03
C ALA A 204 -16.88 17.27 13.82
N SER A 205 -15.85 17.82 13.20
CA SER A 205 -15.75 19.27 12.93
C SER A 205 -16.54 19.74 11.70
N ASN A 206 -16.97 18.80 10.84
CA ASN A 206 -17.76 19.09 9.62
C ASN A 206 -19.27 18.87 9.80
N GLN A 207 -19.72 18.53 11.03
CA GLN A 207 -21.13 18.48 11.43
C GLN A 207 -21.55 19.78 12.12
#